data_6e8b04f5c2f6cff1b287962f23175a3e
#
_entry.id   6e8b04f5c2f6cff1b287962f23175a3e
#
_cell.length_a   1.000
_cell.length_b   1.000
_cell.length_c   1.000
_cell.angle_alpha   90.00
_cell.angle_beta   90.00
_cell.angle_gamma   90.00
#
_symmetry.space_group_name_H-M   'P 1'
#
loop_
_entity.id
_entity.type
_entity.pdbx_description
1 polymer ?
#
loop_
_entity_poly.entity_id
_entity_poly.type
_entity_poly.pdbx_seq_one_letter_code
_entity_poly.pdbx_strand_id
1 'polypeptide(L)'
;MAVTLQVEDLHVAVEGNEILKGVSLEVRGGELHALMGPNGSGKTTLAFALMGHPHYEITQGRVLFNGEDLLEMGPDERARAGLFLSFQYPAEVSGVTVANFIKQAMNAVRGPGNEISLLDFQKKMLEKLELLEMDESFAGRYLN
;
A
#
# COMPACT_ATOMS: atom_id res chain seq x y z
N MET A 1 -19.63 -5.93 3.62
CA MET A 1 -19.74 -4.93 2.53
C MET A 1 -18.63 -5.18 1.54
N ALA A 2 -18.86 -4.96 0.25
CA ALA A 2 -17.80 -5.09 -0.74
C ALA A 2 -16.79 -3.94 -0.53
N VAL A 3 -15.49 -4.26 -0.60
CA VAL A 3 -14.41 -3.26 -0.55
C VAL A 3 -14.61 -2.28 -1.72
N THR A 4 -14.49 -0.99 -1.49
CA THR A 4 -14.66 0.02 -2.53
C THR A 4 -13.66 1.15 -2.32
N LEU A 5 -12.95 1.52 -3.38
CA LEU A 5 -12.15 2.73 -3.46
C LEU A 5 -12.85 3.71 -4.41
N GLN A 6 -13.20 4.90 -3.91
CA GLN A 6 -13.81 5.96 -4.69
C GLN A 6 -12.91 7.18 -4.68
N VAL A 7 -12.57 7.67 -5.85
CA VAL A 7 -11.78 8.88 -6.07
C VAL A 7 -12.66 9.85 -6.85
N GLU A 8 -12.83 11.05 -6.32
CA GLU A 8 -13.69 12.08 -6.90
C GLU A 8 -12.91 13.37 -7.08
N ASP A 9 -12.79 13.83 -8.32
CA ASP A 9 -12.17 15.10 -8.73
C ASP A 9 -10.83 15.36 -8.05
N LEU A 10 -9.95 14.35 -8.03
CA LEU A 10 -8.68 14.39 -7.30
C LEU A 10 -7.64 15.22 -8.05
N HIS A 11 -7.14 16.26 -7.40
CA HIS A 11 -6.05 17.10 -7.84
C HIS A 11 -4.83 16.86 -6.95
N VAL A 12 -3.67 16.68 -7.55
CA VAL A 12 -2.42 16.45 -6.83
C VAL A 12 -1.30 17.28 -7.41
N ALA A 13 -0.58 17.98 -6.54
CA ALA A 13 0.62 18.74 -6.89
C ALA A 13 1.89 18.07 -6.34
N VAL A 14 3.00 18.29 -7.03
CA VAL A 14 4.35 17.92 -6.64
C VAL A 14 5.24 19.15 -6.80
N GLU A 15 5.86 19.57 -5.71
CA GLU A 15 6.68 20.79 -5.69
C GLU A 15 5.97 22.02 -6.31
N GLY A 16 4.68 22.17 -6.00
CA GLY A 16 3.84 23.25 -6.48
C GLY A 16 3.36 23.11 -7.94
N ASN A 17 3.74 22.04 -8.64
CA ASN A 17 3.26 21.77 -9.99
C ASN A 17 2.09 20.78 -9.94
N GLU A 18 0.94 21.14 -10.47
CA GLU A 18 -0.22 20.28 -10.55
C GLU A 18 0.00 19.17 -11.59
N ILE A 19 -0.03 17.92 -11.12
CA ILE A 19 0.17 16.72 -11.95
C ILE A 19 -1.16 16.03 -12.24
N LEU A 20 -2.01 15.83 -11.21
CA LEU A 20 -3.36 15.31 -11.42
C LEU A 20 -4.35 16.48 -11.41
N LYS A 21 -5.25 16.49 -12.39
CA LYS A 21 -6.16 17.60 -12.71
C LYS A 21 -7.61 17.12 -12.76
N GLY A 22 -8.13 16.65 -11.63
CA GLY A 22 -9.52 16.19 -11.53
C GLY A 22 -9.71 14.73 -11.93
N VAL A 23 -8.93 13.81 -11.35
CA VAL A 23 -9.06 12.37 -11.60
C VAL A 23 -10.24 11.81 -10.81
N SER A 24 -11.14 11.10 -11.49
CA SER A 24 -12.23 10.37 -10.85
C SER A 24 -12.25 8.91 -11.30
N LEU A 25 -12.36 7.99 -10.34
CA LEU A 25 -12.50 6.55 -10.60
C LEU A 25 -13.16 5.84 -9.42
N GLU A 26 -13.77 4.71 -9.68
CA GLU A 26 -14.31 3.81 -8.66
C GLU A 26 -13.79 2.39 -8.93
N VAL A 27 -13.30 1.72 -7.90
CA VAL A 27 -12.84 0.32 -7.93
C VAL A 27 -13.59 -0.45 -6.87
N ARG A 28 -14.30 -1.50 -7.27
CA ARG A 28 -15.06 -2.36 -6.35
C ARG A 28 -14.33 -3.64 -6.05
N GLY A 29 -14.65 -4.25 -4.92
CA GLY A 29 -14.09 -5.53 -4.53
C GLY A 29 -14.27 -6.60 -5.61
N GLY A 30 -13.19 -7.31 -5.94
CA GLY A 30 -13.15 -8.31 -7.00
C GLY A 30 -12.86 -7.78 -8.40
N GLU A 31 -12.78 -6.46 -8.58
CA GLU A 31 -12.44 -5.85 -9.88
C GLU A 31 -10.92 -5.68 -10.04
N LEU A 32 -10.47 -5.78 -11.29
CA LEU A 32 -9.12 -5.44 -11.70
C LEU A 32 -9.16 -4.24 -12.66
N HIS A 33 -8.55 -3.14 -12.26
CA HIS A 33 -8.44 -1.94 -13.07
C HIS A 33 -7.00 -1.74 -13.55
N ALA A 34 -6.82 -1.60 -14.87
CA ALA A 34 -5.53 -1.28 -15.46
C ALA A 34 -5.45 0.22 -15.79
N LEU A 35 -4.57 0.94 -15.10
CA LEU A 35 -4.32 2.35 -15.36
C LEU A 35 -3.21 2.48 -16.40
N MET A 36 -3.55 2.95 -17.60
CA MET A 36 -2.63 3.07 -18.73
C MET A 36 -2.47 4.51 -19.17
N GLY A 37 -1.30 4.81 -19.75
CA GLY A 37 -0.98 6.13 -20.29
C GLY A 37 0.53 6.29 -20.50
N PRO A 38 0.97 7.34 -21.20
CA PRO A 38 2.38 7.63 -21.43
C PRO A 38 3.14 7.94 -20.14
N ASN A 39 4.47 7.95 -20.22
CA ASN A 39 5.30 8.39 -19.08
C ASN A 39 5.00 9.86 -18.76
N GLY A 40 4.93 10.18 -17.48
CA GLY A 40 4.57 11.52 -17.00
C GLY A 40 3.07 11.81 -16.95
N SER A 41 2.18 10.86 -17.29
CA SER A 41 0.72 11.08 -17.23
C SER A 41 0.12 11.03 -15.81
N GLY A 42 0.93 10.87 -14.77
CA GLY A 42 0.45 10.89 -13.37
C GLY A 42 0.07 9.54 -12.76
N LYS A 43 0.28 8.40 -13.44
CA LYS A 43 -0.06 7.06 -12.90
C LYS A 43 0.58 6.78 -11.54
N THR A 44 1.88 7.02 -11.45
CA THR A 44 2.65 6.86 -10.21
C THR A 44 2.23 7.89 -9.16
N THR A 45 1.96 9.12 -9.57
CA THR A 45 1.45 10.19 -8.71
C THR A 45 0.16 9.79 -8.03
N LEU A 46 -0.80 9.20 -8.76
CA LEU A 46 -2.05 8.70 -8.19
C LEU A 46 -1.79 7.64 -7.13
N ALA A 47 -0.95 6.64 -7.42
CA ALA A 47 -0.64 5.56 -6.49
C ALA A 47 -0.02 6.08 -5.18
N PHE A 48 0.97 6.96 -5.26
CA PHE A 48 1.63 7.54 -4.10
C PHE A 48 0.72 8.51 -3.32
N ALA A 49 -0.10 9.30 -4.00
CA ALA A 49 -1.07 10.19 -3.35
C ALA A 49 -2.10 9.38 -2.54
N LEU A 50 -2.61 8.28 -3.10
CA LEU A 50 -3.54 7.38 -2.40
C LEU A 50 -2.89 6.72 -1.17
N MET A 51 -1.58 6.46 -1.20
CA MET A 51 -0.84 5.94 -0.05
C MET A 51 -0.47 7.02 0.99
N GLY A 52 -0.74 8.29 0.72
CA GLY A 52 -0.43 9.39 1.63
C GLY A 52 1.06 9.73 1.67
N HIS A 53 1.79 9.52 0.59
CA HIS A 53 3.21 9.84 0.54
C HIS A 53 3.40 11.37 0.62
N PRO A 54 4.23 11.90 1.56
CA PRO A 54 4.28 13.33 1.90
C PRO A 54 4.75 14.26 0.78
N HIS A 55 5.36 13.71 -0.25
CA HIS A 55 5.83 14.48 -1.42
C HIS A 55 4.71 14.85 -2.40
N TYR A 56 3.52 14.24 -2.24
CA TYR A 56 2.37 14.41 -3.12
C TYR A 56 1.27 15.13 -2.37
N GLU A 57 1.09 16.42 -2.66
CA GLU A 57 0.10 17.27 -2.02
C GLU A 57 -1.26 17.15 -2.73
N ILE A 58 -2.27 16.69 -2.01
CA ILE A 58 -3.64 16.69 -2.52
C ILE A 58 -4.21 18.08 -2.31
N THR A 59 -4.52 18.77 -3.40
CA THR A 59 -4.98 20.16 -3.40
C THR A 59 -6.51 20.28 -3.50
N GLN A 60 -7.16 19.27 -4.09
CA GLN A 60 -8.62 19.22 -4.24
C GLN A 60 -9.08 17.78 -4.43
N GLY A 61 -10.35 17.55 -4.19
CA GLY A 61 -11.03 16.27 -4.41
C GLY A 61 -11.26 15.48 -3.14
N ARG A 62 -11.79 14.28 -3.30
CA ARG A 62 -12.16 13.39 -2.23
C ARG A 62 -11.74 11.96 -2.54
N VAL A 63 -11.32 11.23 -1.52
CA VAL A 63 -11.01 9.80 -1.65
C VAL A 63 -11.65 9.04 -0.51
N LEU A 64 -12.54 8.09 -0.84
CA LEU A 64 -13.17 7.20 0.13
C LEU A 64 -12.64 5.77 -0.05
N PHE A 65 -12.28 5.16 1.05
CA PHE A 65 -11.97 3.74 1.10
C PHE A 65 -12.90 3.05 2.10
N ASN A 66 -13.74 2.15 1.60
CA ASN A 66 -14.80 1.50 2.38
C ASN A 66 -15.76 2.48 3.07
N GLY A 67 -15.96 3.66 2.50
CA GLY A 67 -16.81 4.71 3.03
C GLY A 67 -16.12 5.66 4.02
N GLU A 68 -14.88 5.41 4.40
CA GLU A 68 -14.08 6.28 5.26
C GLU A 68 -13.22 7.23 4.42
N ASP A 69 -13.04 8.47 4.88
CA ASP A 69 -12.22 9.46 4.18
C ASP A 69 -10.74 9.11 4.31
N LEU A 70 -10.14 8.74 3.18
CA LEU A 70 -8.74 8.34 3.13
C LEU A 70 -7.78 9.51 3.37
N LEU A 71 -8.23 10.75 3.11
CA LEU A 71 -7.38 11.93 3.24
C LEU A 71 -7.14 12.33 4.71
N GLU A 72 -8.04 11.93 5.60
CA GLU A 72 -7.89 12.11 7.06
C GLU A 72 -6.94 11.08 7.69
N MET A 73 -6.54 10.04 6.94
CA MET A 73 -5.70 8.95 7.43
C MET A 73 -4.23 9.18 7.10
N GLY A 74 -3.35 8.91 8.07
CA GLY A 74 -1.91 8.79 7.83
C GLY A 74 -1.55 7.56 7.00
N PRO A 75 -0.34 7.49 6.41
CA PRO A 75 0.08 6.37 5.57
C PRO A 75 -0.01 5.00 6.24
N ASP A 76 0.29 4.93 7.52
CA ASP A 76 0.22 3.72 8.34
C ASP A 76 -1.23 3.31 8.64
N GLU A 77 -2.14 4.27 8.79
CA GLU A 77 -3.57 4.02 8.96
C GLU A 77 -4.20 3.49 7.67
N ARG A 78 -3.84 4.06 6.52
CA ARG A 78 -4.25 3.57 5.19
C ARG A 78 -3.80 2.13 4.96
N ALA A 79 -2.55 1.82 5.34
CA ALA A 79 -2.03 0.46 5.25
C ALA A 79 -2.78 -0.51 6.18
N ARG A 80 -3.10 -0.11 7.41
CA ARG A 80 -3.91 -0.91 8.36
C ARG A 80 -5.35 -1.10 7.88
N ALA A 81 -5.92 -0.12 7.20
CA ALA A 81 -7.24 -0.22 6.57
C ALA A 81 -7.28 -1.23 5.40
N GLY A 82 -6.11 -1.64 4.89
CA GLY A 82 -5.97 -2.66 3.85
C GLY A 82 -5.50 -2.15 2.49
N LEU A 83 -5.13 -0.87 2.39
CA LEU A 83 -4.54 -0.33 1.18
C LEU A 83 -3.07 -0.77 1.09
N PHE A 84 -2.66 -1.35 -0.04
CA PHE A 84 -1.30 -1.83 -0.25
C PHE A 84 -0.73 -1.32 -1.58
N LEU A 85 0.52 -0.92 -1.58
CA LEU A 85 1.27 -0.52 -2.78
C LEU A 85 2.51 -1.40 -2.95
N SER A 86 2.64 -2.03 -4.11
CA SER A 86 3.90 -2.64 -4.53
C SER A 86 4.79 -1.56 -5.16
N PHE A 87 5.84 -1.18 -4.43
CA PHE A 87 6.76 -0.14 -4.89
C PHE A 87 7.60 -0.62 -6.07
N GLN A 88 7.79 0.24 -7.05
CA GLN A 88 8.71 -0.03 -8.18
C GLN A 88 10.17 -0.12 -7.71
N TYR A 89 10.53 0.71 -6.73
CA TYR A 89 11.83 0.71 -6.06
C TYR A 89 11.58 0.66 -4.55
N PRO A 90 11.54 -0.54 -3.94
CA PRO A 90 11.32 -0.65 -2.49
C PRO A 90 12.50 -0.05 -1.74
N ALA A 91 12.19 0.62 -0.62
CA ALA A 91 13.21 1.17 0.26
C ALA A 91 13.94 0.05 1.02
N GLU A 92 15.25 0.18 1.11
CA GLU A 92 16.07 -0.69 1.94
C GLU A 92 15.89 -0.35 3.43
N VAL A 93 15.84 -1.37 4.27
CA VAL A 93 15.79 -1.21 5.73
C VAL A 93 16.98 -1.96 6.33
N SER A 94 18.06 -1.23 6.57
CA SER A 94 19.31 -1.80 7.07
C SER A 94 19.13 -2.54 8.40
N GLY A 95 19.70 -3.75 8.49
CA GLY A 95 19.69 -4.56 9.72
C GLY A 95 18.36 -5.28 10.00
N VAL A 96 17.37 -5.17 9.13
CA VAL A 96 16.08 -5.87 9.28
C VAL A 96 15.99 -7.02 8.30
N THR A 97 15.68 -8.23 8.80
CA THR A 97 15.44 -9.38 7.93
C THR A 97 14.04 -9.36 7.34
N VAL A 98 13.85 -10.02 6.19
CA VAL A 98 12.54 -10.18 5.54
C VAL A 98 11.52 -10.75 6.51
N ALA A 99 11.85 -11.81 7.25
CA ALA A 99 10.95 -12.41 8.24
C ALA A 99 10.55 -11.42 9.34
N ASN A 100 11.49 -10.66 9.89
CA ASN A 100 11.18 -9.67 10.93
C ASN A 100 10.29 -8.56 10.40
N PHE A 101 10.59 -8.04 9.22
CA PHE A 101 9.79 -7.00 8.58
C PHE A 101 8.34 -7.46 8.38
N ILE A 102 8.15 -8.63 7.75
CA ILE A 102 6.81 -9.18 7.48
C ILE A 102 6.06 -9.45 8.79
N LYS A 103 6.72 -10.02 9.81
CA LYS A 103 6.09 -10.27 11.11
C LYS A 103 5.59 -8.99 11.76
N GLN A 104 6.40 -7.92 11.76
CA GLN A 104 6.01 -6.63 12.30
C GLN A 104 4.86 -6.00 11.52
N ALA A 105 4.91 -6.05 10.18
CA ALA A 105 3.81 -5.57 9.34
C ALA A 105 2.50 -6.33 9.60
N MET A 106 2.57 -7.67 9.72
CA MET A 106 1.39 -8.47 10.08
C MET A 106 0.81 -8.09 11.45
N ASN A 107 1.66 -7.87 12.45
CA ASN A 107 1.22 -7.48 13.78
C ASN A 107 0.61 -6.06 13.78
N ALA A 108 1.18 -5.14 13.02
CA ALA A 108 0.62 -3.78 12.87
C ALA A 108 -0.80 -3.79 12.29
N VAL A 109 -1.07 -4.66 11.31
CA VAL A 109 -2.42 -4.83 10.73
C VAL A 109 -3.38 -5.54 11.68
N ARG A 110 -2.89 -6.52 12.46
CA ARG A 110 -3.72 -7.27 13.41
C ARG A 110 -4.11 -6.48 14.66
N GLY A 111 -3.32 -5.47 14.98
CA GLY A 111 -3.52 -4.62 16.16
C GLY A 111 -3.01 -5.22 17.48
N PRO A 112 -2.94 -4.37 18.52
CA PRO A 112 -2.45 -4.77 19.83
C PRO A 112 -3.28 -5.91 20.46
N GLY A 113 -2.60 -6.88 21.07
CA GLY A 113 -3.23 -8.04 21.70
C GLY A 113 -3.62 -9.17 20.75
N ASN A 114 -3.44 -8.99 19.44
CA ASN A 114 -3.72 -10.00 18.41
C ASN A 114 -2.47 -10.40 17.62
N GLU A 115 -1.29 -10.23 18.21
CA GLU A 115 -0.02 -10.53 17.57
C GLU A 115 0.05 -12.01 17.16
N ILE A 116 0.66 -12.27 16.02
CA ILE A 116 0.85 -13.64 15.55
C ILE A 116 1.89 -14.36 16.40
N SER A 117 1.60 -15.60 16.82
CA SER A 117 2.60 -16.44 17.50
C SER A 117 3.79 -16.72 16.56
N LEU A 118 4.96 -17.00 17.13
CA LEU A 118 6.15 -17.32 16.33
C LEU A 118 5.92 -18.57 15.47
N LEU A 119 5.28 -19.59 16.00
CA LEU A 119 5.00 -20.85 15.30
C LEU A 119 4.03 -20.64 14.14
N ASP A 120 2.94 -19.92 14.37
CA ASP A 120 1.96 -19.62 13.31
C ASP A 120 2.56 -18.73 12.22
N PHE A 121 3.41 -17.78 12.60
CA PHE A 121 4.13 -16.96 11.65
C PHE A 121 5.05 -17.78 10.76
N GLN A 122 5.89 -18.66 11.35
CA GLN A 122 6.79 -19.53 10.61
C GLN A 122 6.03 -20.44 9.64
N LYS A 123 4.95 -21.05 10.08
CA LYS A 123 4.09 -21.88 9.22
C LYS A 123 3.56 -21.11 8.03
N LYS A 124 3.00 -19.92 8.27
CA LYS A 124 2.47 -19.07 7.20
C LYS A 124 3.57 -18.59 6.26
N MET A 125 4.75 -18.27 6.78
CA MET A 125 5.89 -17.82 5.96
C MET A 125 6.33 -18.92 5.01
N LEU A 126 6.52 -20.13 5.50
CA LEU A 126 6.91 -21.31 4.67
C LEU A 126 5.84 -21.59 3.61
N GLU A 127 4.58 -21.63 3.97
CA GLU A 127 3.47 -21.82 3.02
C GLU A 127 3.49 -20.78 1.87
N LYS A 128 3.82 -19.51 2.19
CA LYS A 128 3.87 -18.44 1.18
C LYS A 128 5.15 -18.50 0.33
N LEU A 129 6.28 -18.86 0.91
CA LEU A 129 7.51 -19.09 0.16
C LEU A 129 7.35 -20.26 -0.83
N GLU A 130 6.74 -21.37 -0.40
CA GLU A 130 6.42 -22.51 -1.27
C GLU A 130 5.48 -22.10 -2.42
N LEU A 131 4.40 -21.36 -2.12
CA LEU A 131 3.47 -20.84 -3.13
C LEU A 131 4.15 -19.96 -4.19
N LEU A 132 5.18 -19.20 -3.78
CA LEU A 132 5.94 -18.31 -4.65
C LEU A 132 7.16 -19.00 -5.31
N GLU A 133 7.36 -20.30 -5.06
CA GLU A 133 8.53 -21.07 -5.53
C GLU A 133 9.85 -20.43 -5.07
N MET A 134 9.88 -19.88 -3.85
CA MET A 134 11.03 -19.22 -3.25
C MET A 134 11.69 -20.12 -2.22
N ASP A 135 13.05 -20.08 -2.17
CA ASP A 135 13.83 -20.81 -1.19
C ASP A 135 13.59 -20.29 0.24
N GLU A 136 13.51 -21.21 1.22
CA GLU A 136 13.26 -20.86 2.63
C GLU A 136 14.31 -19.91 3.22
N SER A 137 15.56 -19.96 2.74
CA SER A 137 16.63 -19.06 3.17
C SER A 137 16.34 -17.59 2.91
N PHE A 138 15.38 -17.31 2.01
CA PHE A 138 14.95 -15.94 1.70
C PHE A 138 14.40 -15.21 2.95
N ALA A 139 13.74 -15.92 3.85
CA ALA A 139 13.20 -15.36 5.09
C ALA A 139 14.28 -14.74 5.99
N GLY A 140 15.49 -15.31 5.98
CA GLY A 140 16.62 -14.84 6.77
C GLY A 140 17.46 -13.73 6.14
N ARG A 141 17.22 -13.40 4.86
CA ARG A 141 17.94 -12.32 4.17
C ARG A 141 17.58 -10.96 4.74
N TYR A 142 18.53 -10.04 4.67
CA TYR A 142 18.27 -8.64 4.97
C TYR A 142 17.41 -7.98 3.86
N LEU A 143 16.67 -6.96 4.26
CA LEU A 143 15.79 -6.18 3.38
C LEU A 143 16.62 -5.06 2.72
N ASN A 144 17.50 -5.45 1.81
CA ASN A 144 18.42 -4.58 1.08
C ASN A 144 18.68 -5.14 -0.34
#